data_63abc7c490043f7a46844b5c75d60487
#
_entry.id   63abc7c490043f7a46844b5c75d60487
#
_cell.length_a   1.000
_cell.length_b   1.000
_cell.length_c   1.000
_cell.angle_alpha   90.00
_cell.angle_beta   90.00
_cell.angle_gamma   90.00
#
_symmetry.space_group_name_H-M   'P 1'
#
loop_
_entity.id
_entity.type
_entity.pdbx_description
1 polymer ?
#
loop_
_entity_poly.entity_id
_entity_poly.type
_entity_poly.pdbx_seq_one_letter_code
_entity_poly.pdbx_strand_id
1 'polypeptide(L)'
;MQGEGYAIPGQVALVLAMGGDHVVAHLALYERNVLLDGEPERMGLIGGVVVRADVRRQGVASRLIEAAHAELRRHGIDFAVLFALDHRHYASAGYVPMQNETCFIEDGHVRRFVYRGGMVAALGARRWTTALLDLQGETV
;
A
#
# COMPACT_ATOMS: atom_id res chain seq x y z
N MET A 1 -5.28 -20.06 -15.07
CA MET A 1 -4.84 -19.92 -15.02
C MET A 1 -4.70 -19.63 -14.65
N GLN A 2 -4.72 -19.58 -14.45
CA GLN A 2 -4.45 -19.32 -14.23
C GLN A 2 -3.98 -18.54 -13.98
N GLY A 3 -4.48 -18.52 -14.08
CA GLY A 3 -3.95 -17.44 -13.97
C GLY A 3 -2.98 -17.23 -13.28
N GLU A 4 -2.47 -17.65 -13.69
CA GLU A 4 -1.29 -17.43 -13.18
C GLU A 4 -1.02 -16.07 -13.26
N GLY A 5 -1.38 -15.36 -12.29
CA GLY A 5 -1.01 -14.00 -12.12
C GLY A 5 0.48 -13.87 -11.99
N TYR A 6 1.05 -12.82 -12.51
CA TYR A 6 2.41 -12.46 -12.19
C TYR A 6 2.48 -12.09 -10.73
N ALA A 7 3.35 -12.71 -9.98
CA ALA A 7 3.66 -12.25 -8.64
C ALA A 7 4.47 -10.95 -8.77
N ILE A 8 3.93 -9.87 -8.28
CA ILE A 8 4.69 -8.62 -8.18
C ILE A 8 5.74 -8.82 -7.08
N PRO A 9 7.01 -8.50 -7.33
CA PRO A 9 8.03 -8.67 -6.31
C PRO A 9 7.70 -7.97 -5.01
N GLY A 10 7.88 -8.66 -3.90
CA GLY A 10 7.59 -8.14 -2.57
C GLY A 10 6.18 -8.38 -2.08
N GLN A 11 5.31 -9.01 -2.88
CA GLN A 11 3.98 -9.36 -2.39
C GLN A 11 4.08 -10.44 -1.32
N VAL A 12 3.56 -10.16 -0.13
CA VAL A 12 3.64 -11.09 1.00
C VAL A 12 2.28 -11.66 1.39
N ALA A 13 1.18 -11.02 0.99
CA ALA A 13 -0.15 -11.50 1.32
C ALA A 13 -1.21 -10.94 0.39
N LEU A 14 -2.29 -11.69 0.24
CA LEU A 14 -3.57 -11.20 -0.21
C LEU A 14 -4.47 -11.18 1.02
N VAL A 15 -5.08 -10.06 1.30
CA VAL A 15 -6.05 -9.95 2.39
C VAL A 15 -7.43 -10.00 1.78
N LEU A 16 -8.24 -10.96 2.22
CA LEU A 16 -9.54 -11.25 1.63
C LEU A 16 -10.66 -11.00 2.62
N ALA A 17 -11.75 -10.42 2.13
CA ALA A 17 -13.01 -10.38 2.87
C ALA A 17 -13.96 -11.38 2.22
N MET A 18 -14.58 -12.23 3.03
CA MET A 18 -15.47 -13.29 2.56
C MET A 18 -16.92 -12.97 2.88
N GLY A 19 -17.79 -13.17 1.90
CA GLY A 19 -19.23 -13.19 2.11
C GLY A 19 -19.72 -14.61 1.87
N GLY A 20 -19.86 -15.41 2.93
CA GLY A 20 -20.10 -16.84 2.79
C GLY A 20 -18.91 -17.51 2.09
N ASP A 21 -19.18 -18.13 0.95
CA ASP A 21 -18.16 -18.85 0.18
C ASP A 21 -17.48 -17.97 -0.89
N HIS A 22 -17.87 -16.71 -0.98
CA HIS A 22 -17.39 -15.83 -2.05
C HIS A 22 -16.44 -14.76 -1.50
N VAL A 23 -15.41 -14.45 -2.28
CA VAL A 23 -14.56 -13.28 -2.01
C VAL A 23 -15.33 -12.05 -2.42
N VAL A 24 -15.56 -11.13 -1.48
CA VAL A 24 -16.28 -9.89 -1.75
C VAL A 24 -15.37 -8.67 -1.81
N ALA A 25 -14.15 -8.80 -1.31
CA ALA A 25 -13.16 -7.74 -1.38
C ALA A 25 -11.76 -8.31 -1.20
N HIS A 26 -10.77 -7.61 -1.71
CA HIS A 26 -9.36 -7.99 -1.50
C HIS A 26 -8.44 -6.77 -1.56
N LEU A 27 -7.28 -6.93 -0.99
CA LEU A 27 -6.14 -6.05 -1.23
C LEU A 27 -4.86 -6.88 -1.31
N ALA A 28 -3.86 -6.35 -1.99
CA ALA A 28 -2.54 -6.95 -2.04
C ALA A 28 -1.62 -6.19 -1.08
N LEU A 29 -0.86 -6.93 -0.28
CA LEU A 29 0.08 -6.38 0.68
C LEU A 29 1.48 -6.73 0.24
N TYR A 30 2.34 -5.71 0.17
CA TYR A 30 3.73 -5.85 -0.22
C TYR A 30 4.63 -5.37 0.91
N GLU A 31 5.74 -6.05 1.09
CA GLU A 31 6.85 -5.55 1.90
C GLU A 31 8.05 -5.39 0.99
N ARG A 32 8.63 -4.22 0.99
CA ARG A 32 9.70 -3.91 0.05
C ARG A 32 10.81 -3.16 0.75
N ASN A 33 12.03 -3.47 0.37
CA ASN A 33 13.17 -2.65 0.75
C ASN A 33 13.20 -1.44 -0.17
N VAL A 34 13.08 -0.26 0.43
CA VAL A 34 13.11 1.02 -0.29
C VAL A 34 14.29 1.83 0.22
N LEU A 35 14.59 2.95 -0.43
CA LEU A 35 15.56 3.91 0.09
C LEU A 35 14.79 5.16 0.49
N LEU A 36 14.99 5.57 1.73
CA LEU A 36 14.44 6.81 2.25
C LEU A 36 15.63 7.72 2.56
N ASP A 37 15.77 8.79 1.78
CA ASP A 37 16.94 9.66 1.81
C ASP A 37 18.25 8.88 1.62
N GLY A 38 18.20 7.89 0.71
CA GLY A 38 19.34 7.03 0.42
C GLY A 38 19.60 5.93 1.44
N GLU A 39 18.83 5.87 2.53
CA GLU A 39 19.02 4.86 3.58
C GLU A 39 18.00 3.72 3.40
N PRO A 40 18.45 2.47 3.53
CA PRO A 40 17.52 1.34 3.43
C PRO A 40 16.42 1.38 4.49
N GLU A 41 15.21 1.12 4.05
CA GLU A 41 14.03 1.08 4.92
C GLU A 41 13.12 -0.04 4.43
N ARG A 42 12.64 -0.88 5.33
CA ARG A 42 11.63 -1.86 4.98
C ARG A 42 10.26 -1.22 5.12
N MET A 43 9.47 -1.28 4.06
CA MET A 43 8.21 -0.52 4.00
C MET A 43 7.07 -1.40 3.50
N GLY A 44 5.88 -1.14 4.00
CA GLY A 44 4.66 -1.75 3.50
C GLY A 44 4.09 -0.95 2.33
N LEU A 45 3.61 -1.66 1.33
CA LEU A 45 2.89 -1.06 0.20
C LEU A 45 1.56 -1.79 0.07
N ILE A 46 0.49 -1.03 -0.13
CA ILE A 46 -0.84 -1.58 -0.29
C ILE A 46 -1.33 -1.26 -1.68
N GLY A 47 -1.77 -2.29 -2.39
CA GLY A 47 -2.29 -2.14 -3.74
C GLY A 47 -3.47 -3.05 -3.99
N GLY A 48 -4.12 -2.85 -5.14
CA GLY A 48 -5.21 -3.71 -5.57
C GLY A 48 -6.38 -3.79 -4.60
N VAL A 49 -6.73 -2.67 -3.95
CA VAL A 49 -7.90 -2.64 -3.05
C VAL A 49 -9.16 -2.62 -3.90
N VAL A 50 -9.90 -3.71 -3.85
CA VAL A 50 -11.13 -3.88 -4.63
C VAL A 50 -12.23 -4.38 -3.71
N VAL A 51 -13.38 -3.71 -3.76
CA VAL A 51 -14.57 -4.09 -2.98
C VAL A 51 -15.72 -4.27 -3.94
N ARG A 52 -16.38 -5.43 -3.87
CA ARG A 52 -17.55 -5.71 -4.71
C ARG A 52 -18.65 -4.68 -4.44
N ALA A 53 -19.31 -4.23 -5.52
CA ALA A 53 -20.23 -3.09 -5.44
C ALA A 53 -21.36 -3.28 -4.41
N ASP A 54 -21.88 -4.50 -4.27
CA ASP A 54 -23.00 -4.78 -3.38
C ASP A 54 -22.65 -4.79 -1.89
N VAL A 55 -21.35 -4.77 -1.54
CA VAL A 55 -20.91 -4.69 -0.14
C VAL A 55 -20.17 -3.41 0.17
N ARG A 56 -20.17 -2.44 -0.72
CA ARG A 56 -19.57 -1.14 -0.48
C ARG A 56 -20.31 -0.39 0.62
N ARG A 57 -19.64 0.56 1.26
CA ARG A 57 -20.16 1.39 2.34
C ARG A 57 -20.51 0.61 3.62
N GLN A 58 -19.94 -0.58 3.77
CA GLN A 58 -20.13 -1.40 4.95
C GLN A 58 -18.83 -1.52 5.79
N GLY A 59 -17.83 -0.69 5.49
CA GLY A 59 -16.58 -0.70 6.21
C GLY A 59 -15.65 -1.86 5.84
N VAL A 60 -15.91 -2.56 4.74
CA VAL A 60 -15.10 -3.72 4.33
C VAL A 60 -13.67 -3.31 4.01
N ALA A 61 -13.48 -2.24 3.22
CA ALA A 61 -12.15 -1.76 2.88
C ALA A 61 -11.35 -1.37 4.13
N SER A 62 -11.99 -0.71 5.08
CA SER A 62 -11.34 -0.34 6.34
C SER A 62 -10.86 -1.56 7.12
N ARG A 63 -11.68 -2.61 7.17
CA ARG A 63 -11.28 -3.84 7.85
C ARG A 63 -10.12 -4.54 7.16
N LEU A 64 -10.09 -4.53 5.81
CA LEU A 64 -8.97 -5.08 5.06
C LEU A 64 -7.68 -4.31 5.37
N ILE A 65 -7.76 -2.99 5.38
CA ILE A 65 -6.60 -2.14 5.66
C ILE A 65 -6.10 -2.35 7.09
N GLU A 66 -7.01 -2.45 8.06
CA GLU A 66 -6.63 -2.75 9.43
C GLU A 66 -5.91 -4.09 9.55
N ALA A 67 -6.38 -5.11 8.85
CA ALA A 67 -5.74 -6.42 8.84
C ALA A 67 -4.34 -6.33 8.22
N ALA A 68 -4.19 -5.58 7.13
CA ALA A 68 -2.89 -5.35 6.50
C ALA A 68 -1.94 -4.62 7.45
N HIS A 69 -2.42 -3.58 8.14
CA HIS A 69 -1.60 -2.83 9.10
C HIS A 69 -1.16 -3.71 10.27
N ALA A 70 -2.05 -4.57 10.76
CA ALA A 70 -1.69 -5.49 11.84
C ALA A 70 -0.58 -6.45 11.40
N GLU A 71 -0.65 -6.93 10.17
CA GLU A 71 0.38 -7.80 9.63
C GLU A 71 1.72 -7.06 9.50
N LEU A 72 1.71 -5.84 8.98
CA LEU A 72 2.92 -5.03 8.87
C LEU A 72 3.55 -4.75 10.23
N ARG A 73 2.71 -4.43 11.23
CA ARG A 73 3.20 -4.20 12.60
C ARG A 73 3.85 -5.44 13.19
N ARG A 74 3.29 -6.62 12.92
CA ARG A 74 3.88 -7.88 13.38
C ARG A 74 5.26 -8.10 12.79
N HIS A 75 5.52 -7.56 11.59
CA HIS A 75 6.81 -7.66 10.92
C HIS A 75 7.75 -6.50 11.28
N GLY A 76 7.36 -5.64 12.21
CA GLY A 76 8.19 -4.51 12.63
C GLY A 76 8.26 -3.37 11.65
N ILE A 77 7.31 -3.27 10.73
CA ILE A 77 7.29 -2.22 9.71
C ILE A 77 6.59 -0.99 10.26
N ASP A 78 7.22 0.18 10.09
CA ASP A 78 6.77 1.43 10.69
C ASP A 78 5.88 2.26 9.77
N PHE A 79 5.94 2.06 8.46
CA PHE A 79 5.20 2.89 7.51
C PHE A 79 4.58 2.05 6.40
N ALA A 80 3.38 2.46 5.97
CA ALA A 80 2.71 1.89 4.82
C ALA A 80 2.39 3.00 3.83
N VAL A 81 2.58 2.72 2.54
CA VAL A 81 2.33 3.65 1.44
C VAL A 81 1.30 3.03 0.51
N LEU A 82 0.41 3.85 -0.01
CA LEU A 82 -0.50 3.46 -1.08
C LEU A 82 -0.64 4.60 -2.09
N PHE A 83 -1.17 4.27 -3.25
CA PHE A 83 -1.42 5.24 -4.31
C PHE A 83 -2.90 5.17 -4.66
N ALA A 84 -3.61 6.28 -4.52
CA ALA A 84 -5.05 6.32 -4.72
C ALA A 84 -5.48 7.61 -5.40
N LEU A 85 -6.48 7.50 -6.25
CA LEU A 85 -7.06 8.67 -6.91
C LEU A 85 -7.93 9.49 -5.95
N ASP A 86 -8.60 8.81 -5.01
CA ASP A 86 -9.46 9.48 -4.04
C ASP A 86 -8.93 9.23 -2.63
N HIS A 87 -8.32 10.26 -2.06
CA HIS A 87 -7.70 10.19 -0.73
C HIS A 87 -8.71 10.07 0.41
N ARG A 88 -9.97 10.44 0.17
CA ARG A 88 -10.98 10.47 1.23
C ARG A 88 -11.25 9.09 1.85
N HIS A 89 -11.07 8.03 1.05
CA HIS A 89 -11.34 6.68 1.53
C HIS A 89 -10.31 6.16 2.53
N TYR A 90 -9.15 6.83 2.64
CA TYR A 90 -8.03 6.31 3.42
C TYR A 90 -7.67 7.17 4.63
N ALA A 91 -8.22 8.37 4.72
CA ALA A 91 -7.91 9.28 5.81
C ALA A 91 -8.26 8.67 7.18
N SER A 92 -9.39 7.97 7.28
CA SER A 92 -9.82 7.34 8.53
C SER A 92 -8.91 6.19 8.98
N ALA A 93 -8.12 5.66 8.07
CA ALA A 93 -7.14 4.60 8.39
C ALA A 93 -5.77 5.16 8.74
N GLY A 94 -5.65 6.47 8.88
CA GLY A 94 -4.41 7.13 9.29
C GLY A 94 -3.52 7.57 8.13
N TYR A 95 -4.01 7.48 6.90
CA TYR A 95 -3.24 7.92 5.73
C TYR A 95 -3.35 9.43 5.53
N VAL A 96 -2.23 10.03 5.21
CA VAL A 96 -2.16 11.44 4.82
C VAL A 96 -1.49 11.53 3.45
N PRO A 97 -1.78 12.58 2.67
CA PRO A 97 -1.09 12.79 1.40
C PRO A 97 0.41 12.85 1.60
N MET A 98 1.14 12.13 0.74
CA MET A 98 2.58 12.09 0.80
C MET A 98 3.15 13.20 -0.08
N GLN A 99 4.03 14.01 0.48
CA GLN A 99 4.63 15.13 -0.24
C GLN A 99 6.04 14.84 -0.73
N ASN A 100 6.52 13.63 -0.47
CA ASN A 100 7.85 13.21 -0.86
C ASN A 100 8.00 13.17 -2.38
N GLU A 101 9.13 13.67 -2.87
CA GLU A 101 9.53 13.30 -4.21
C GLU A 101 9.76 11.79 -4.20
N THR A 102 9.17 11.10 -5.17
CA THR A 102 9.17 9.64 -5.22
C THR A 102 9.82 9.18 -6.51
N CYS A 103 10.77 8.29 -6.39
CA CYS A 103 11.44 7.65 -7.51
C CYS A 103 10.88 6.25 -7.67
N PHE A 104 10.44 5.91 -8.89
CA PHE A 104 9.82 4.61 -9.16
C PHE A 104 10.02 4.24 -10.63
N ILE A 105 9.70 3.00 -10.97
CA ILE A 105 9.79 2.49 -12.34
C ILE A 105 8.40 2.42 -12.95
N GLU A 106 8.24 2.96 -14.13
CA GLU A 106 7.00 2.89 -14.89
C GLU A 106 7.34 2.56 -16.34
N ASP A 107 6.78 1.47 -16.85
CA ASP A 107 7.03 1.00 -18.22
C ASP A 107 8.54 0.91 -18.55
N GLY A 108 9.33 0.43 -17.59
CA GLY A 108 10.77 0.28 -17.74
C GLY A 108 11.57 1.57 -17.62
N HIS A 109 10.91 2.69 -17.33
CA HIS A 109 11.56 4.00 -17.20
C HIS A 109 11.55 4.48 -15.75
N VAL A 110 12.64 5.10 -15.32
CA VAL A 110 12.71 5.71 -14.00
C VAL A 110 11.96 7.04 -14.03
N ARG A 111 11.02 7.20 -13.11
CA ARG A 111 10.27 8.43 -12.90
C ARG A 111 10.64 9.01 -11.53
N ARG A 112 10.64 10.33 -11.45
CA ARG A 112 10.93 11.03 -10.19
C ARG A 112 10.12 12.32 -10.11
N PHE A 113 9.11 12.35 -9.25
CA PHE A 113 8.30 13.55 -8.99
C PHE A 113 7.45 13.31 -7.75
N VAL A 114 6.78 14.35 -7.26
CA VAL A 114 5.81 14.20 -6.18
C VAL A 114 4.57 13.52 -6.76
N TYR A 115 4.32 12.30 -6.35
CA TYR A 115 3.21 11.50 -6.88
C TYR A 115 1.91 11.92 -6.19
N ARG A 116 1.01 12.53 -6.95
CA ARG A 116 -0.22 13.11 -6.38
C ARG A 116 -1.14 12.10 -5.67
N GLY A 117 -1.11 10.87 -6.12
CA GLY A 117 -1.92 9.82 -5.51
C GLY A 117 -1.25 9.16 -4.31
N GLY A 118 -0.04 9.55 -3.97
CA GLY A 118 0.69 8.91 -2.87
C GLY A 118 0.16 9.30 -1.51
N MET A 119 -0.03 8.28 -0.65
CA MET A 119 -0.43 8.48 0.73
C MET A 119 0.42 7.59 1.64
N VAL A 120 0.63 8.04 2.85
CA VAL A 120 1.44 7.32 3.84
C VAL A 120 0.74 7.29 5.18
N ALA A 121 0.87 6.15 5.89
CA ALA A 121 0.42 5.99 7.27
C ALA A 121 1.60 5.58 8.14
N ALA A 122 1.73 6.21 9.29
CA ALA A 122 2.66 5.79 10.32
C ALA A 122 1.98 4.70 11.16
N LEU A 123 2.61 3.55 11.27
CA LEU A 123 2.05 2.38 11.96
C LEU A 123 2.54 2.28 13.41
N GLY A 124 3.50 3.10 13.80
CA GLY A 124 4.09 3.11 15.12
C GLY A 124 4.44 4.53 15.55
N ALA A 125 5.43 4.66 16.43
CA ALA A 125 5.81 5.94 17.02
C ALA A 125 6.72 6.80 16.13
N ARG A 126 7.32 6.22 15.10
CA ARG A 126 8.21 6.98 14.22
C ARG A 126 7.40 7.96 13.38
N ARG A 127 7.97 9.14 13.17
CA ARG A 127 7.36 10.16 12.32
C ARG A 127 7.82 9.98 10.87
N TRP A 128 6.89 10.18 9.95
CA TRP A 128 7.20 10.22 8.53
C TRP A 128 8.03 11.48 8.21
N THR A 129 8.90 11.34 7.24
CA THR A 129 9.79 12.41 6.80
C THR A 129 9.42 12.86 5.38
N THR A 130 9.91 14.02 4.97
CA THR A 130 9.72 14.53 3.61
C THR A 130 10.90 14.19 2.67
N ALA A 131 11.78 13.31 3.10
CA ALA A 131 12.95 12.90 2.33
C ALA A 131 12.55 12.20 1.01
N LEU A 132 13.49 12.13 0.08
CA LEU A 132 13.30 11.41 -1.18
C LEU A 132 13.00 9.94 -0.88
N LEU A 133 11.93 9.44 -1.46
CA LEU A 133 11.52 8.04 -1.36
C LEU A 133 11.82 7.34 -2.67
N ASP A 134 12.71 6.36 -2.66
CA ASP A 134 12.99 5.52 -3.83
C ASP A 134 12.35 4.15 -3.59
N LEU A 135 11.30 3.87 -4.34
CA LEU A 135 10.56 2.61 -4.20
C LEU A 135 11.35 1.39 -4.68
N GLN A 136 12.45 1.62 -5.38
CA GLN A 136 13.28 0.56 -5.96
C GLN A 136 12.47 -0.41 -6.81
N GLY A 137 11.44 0.09 -7.46
CA GLY A 137 10.55 -0.70 -8.28
C GLY A 137 9.31 0.08 -8.67
N GLU A 138 8.31 -0.64 -9.11
CA GLU A 138 7.06 -0.06 -9.57
C GLU A 138 6.15 0.33 -8.41
N THR A 139 5.23 1.26 -8.68
CA THR A 139 4.10 1.51 -7.78
C THR A 139 3.16 0.30 -7.81
N VAL A 140 2.39 0.16 -6.78
CA VAL A 140 1.47 -0.97 -6.66
C VAL A 140 0.01 -0.55 -6.64
#